data_93433ded8fe40f0a0db424e19e2196ca
#
_entry.id   93433ded8fe40f0a0db424e19e2196ca
#
_cell.length_a   1.000
_cell.length_b   1.000
_cell.length_c   1.000
_cell.angle_alpha   90.00
_cell.angle_beta   90.00
_cell.angle_gamma   90.00
#
_symmetry.space_group_name_H-M   'P 1'
#
loop_
_entity.id
_entity.type
_entity.pdbx_description
1 polymer ?
#
loop_
_entity_poly.entity_id
_entity_poly.type
_entity_poly.pdbx_seq_one_letter_code
_entity_poly.pdbx_strand_id
1 'polypeptide(L)'
;MNRRTFIQGSAAALASASAFGQDPAPAVWKVGGFTKVLQDLSYEKTAETAVDIGWDGIECPVRAKGHVLPERVEEDLPRMMEALKAKNLENLVLATDIKGADEPLTAKVLRAAVKAGVRLYRLGGLKYAPGVSIPKQLAEFRARLVDLAALNKELGLTGLYQNHSGNGYVGAAIWDIYELVKDFDPKHIGVHFDIGHATAEQGLSWPTAFRLVQDRVGAVIVKDFYWKHAPGEGGKAQWCGIGKGSVNPKFFDLLRASGFRGPITMQFEYPLEGGNDLEAKIRAMKEDNRVLRGWLKK
;
A
#
# COMPACT_ATOMS: atom_id res chain seq x y z
N MET A 1 43.44 61.57 24.79
CA MET A 1 42.66 60.45 25.34
C MET A 1 42.73 59.32 24.32
N ASN A 2 43.38 58.22 24.69
CA ASN A 2 43.92 57.18 23.78
C ASN A 2 42.90 56.19 23.24
N ARG A 3 42.82 56.07 21.92
CA ARG A 3 42.25 55.00 21.21
C ARG A 3 43.23 53.81 21.11
N ARG A 4 43.35 52.99 22.08
CA ARG A 4 44.09 51.72 22.01
C ARG A 4 43.75 50.89 23.24
N THR A 5 42.71 50.13 23.20
CA THR A 5 42.53 48.91 24.02
C THR A 5 41.17 48.34 23.76
N PHE A 6 41.00 47.65 22.63
CA PHE A 6 39.88 46.69 22.45
C PHE A 6 40.17 45.76 21.26
N ILE A 7 41.22 44.99 21.34
CA ILE A 7 41.37 43.80 20.51
C ILE A 7 42.18 42.78 21.31
N GLN A 8 41.54 42.10 22.21
CA GLN A 8 41.95 40.78 22.70
C GLN A 8 40.72 40.13 23.30
N GLY A 9 40.21 39.11 22.64
CA GLY A 9 39.17 38.30 23.20
C GLY A 9 38.36 37.61 22.13
N SER A 10 38.68 36.33 21.99
CA SER A 10 37.78 35.32 21.44
C SER A 10 37.94 34.93 19.96
N ALA A 11 39.07 34.32 19.65
CA ALA A 11 39.10 33.23 18.71
C ALA A 11 38.70 31.94 19.44
N ALA A 12 37.42 31.78 19.75
CA ALA A 12 36.84 30.53 20.24
C ALA A 12 36.09 29.86 19.11
N ALA A 13 36.79 28.93 18.51
CA ALA A 13 36.31 27.70 17.89
C ALA A 13 34.85 27.64 17.39
N LEU A 14 34.66 27.86 16.15
CA LEU A 14 33.62 27.23 15.33
C LEU A 14 34.14 25.90 14.79
N ALA A 15 34.28 24.92 15.66
CA ALA A 15 34.32 23.52 15.32
C ALA A 15 32.87 22.99 15.38
N SER A 16 32.01 23.52 14.55
CA SER A 16 30.77 22.82 14.20
C SER A 16 31.16 21.64 13.37
N ALA A 17 31.43 20.51 14.03
CA ALA A 17 31.49 19.23 13.39
C ALA A 17 30.16 19.05 12.64
N SER A 18 30.22 19.18 11.31
CA SER A 18 29.18 18.67 10.40
C SER A 18 29.10 17.18 10.68
N ALA A 19 28.14 16.80 11.52
CA ALA A 19 27.67 15.43 11.53
C ALA A 19 27.03 15.23 10.13
N PHE A 20 27.87 14.89 9.15
CA PHE A 20 27.39 14.23 7.94
C PHE A 20 26.72 12.97 8.45
N GLY A 21 25.38 13.03 8.59
CA GLY A 21 24.57 11.87 8.85
C GLY A 21 24.92 10.87 7.76
N GLN A 22 25.38 9.69 8.18
CA GLN A 22 25.50 8.56 7.26
C GLN A 22 24.16 8.46 6.54
N ASP A 23 24.18 8.50 5.22
CA ASP A 23 22.98 8.21 4.42
C ASP A 23 22.36 6.92 4.97
N PRO A 24 21.08 6.93 5.34
CA PRO A 24 20.45 5.75 5.89
C PRO A 24 20.66 4.60 4.91
N ALA A 25 21.10 3.45 5.41
CA ALA A 25 21.31 2.26 4.60
C ALA A 25 20.12 2.08 3.64
N PRO A 26 20.36 1.73 2.37
CA PRO A 26 19.30 1.63 1.38
C PRO A 26 18.17 0.74 1.91
N ALA A 27 16.94 1.24 1.82
CA ALA A 27 15.78 0.52 2.34
C ALA A 27 15.63 -0.81 1.57
N VAL A 28 15.75 -1.91 2.26
CA VAL A 28 15.42 -3.23 1.70
C VAL A 28 13.92 -3.44 1.92
N TRP A 29 13.11 -3.15 0.92
CA TRP A 29 11.68 -3.35 1.00
C TRP A 29 11.32 -4.82 0.76
N LYS A 30 10.39 -5.34 1.57
CA LYS A 30 9.73 -6.63 1.31
C LYS A 30 8.78 -6.46 0.12
N VAL A 31 8.88 -7.37 -0.84
CA VAL A 31 8.07 -7.35 -2.07
C VAL A 31 7.22 -8.60 -2.13
N GLY A 32 5.93 -8.43 -2.40
CA GLY A 32 4.99 -9.54 -2.52
C GLY A 32 3.90 -9.27 -3.56
N GLY A 33 2.95 -10.18 -3.63
CA GLY A 33 1.81 -10.05 -4.54
C GLY A 33 0.48 -10.22 -3.85
N PHE A 34 -0.55 -9.59 -4.40
CA PHE A 34 -1.93 -9.79 -3.99
C PHE A 34 -2.44 -11.12 -4.54
N THR A 35 -2.73 -12.05 -3.66
CA THR A 35 -3.03 -13.44 -4.03
C THR A 35 -4.46 -13.68 -4.52
N LYS A 36 -5.22 -12.62 -4.84
CA LYS A 36 -6.56 -12.72 -5.44
C LYS A 36 -6.58 -13.64 -6.67
N VAL A 37 -5.54 -13.62 -7.49
CA VAL A 37 -5.45 -14.44 -8.73
C VAL A 37 -5.07 -15.90 -8.46
N LEU A 38 -4.74 -16.25 -7.22
CA LEU A 38 -4.35 -17.57 -6.75
C LEU A 38 -5.33 -18.16 -5.72
N GLN A 39 -6.47 -17.50 -5.48
CA GLN A 39 -7.37 -17.86 -4.37
C GLN A 39 -8.08 -19.21 -4.52
N ASP A 40 -7.98 -19.86 -5.69
CA ASP A 40 -8.48 -21.21 -5.91
C ASP A 40 -7.46 -22.29 -5.50
N LEU A 41 -6.23 -21.90 -5.12
CA LEU A 41 -5.20 -22.80 -4.65
C LEU A 41 -5.31 -23.05 -3.14
N SER A 42 -4.80 -24.20 -2.66
CA SER A 42 -4.62 -24.42 -1.23
C SER A 42 -3.60 -23.41 -0.63
N TYR A 43 -3.57 -23.26 0.68
CA TYR A 43 -2.63 -22.36 1.35
C TYR A 43 -1.17 -22.75 1.07
N GLU A 44 -0.88 -24.07 1.12
CA GLU A 44 0.44 -24.64 0.83
C GLU A 44 0.84 -24.35 -0.63
N LYS A 45 -0.07 -24.58 -1.58
CA LYS A 45 0.19 -24.33 -2.99
C LYS A 45 0.36 -22.83 -3.28
N THR A 46 -0.38 -21.97 -2.59
CA THR A 46 -0.20 -20.51 -2.67
C THR A 46 1.19 -20.10 -2.18
N ALA A 47 1.65 -20.64 -1.06
CA ALA A 47 2.97 -20.37 -0.52
C ALA A 47 4.09 -20.90 -1.45
N GLU A 48 3.96 -22.10 -2.00
CA GLU A 48 4.89 -22.64 -3.01
C GLU A 48 4.96 -21.76 -4.25
N THR A 49 3.81 -21.32 -4.74
CA THR A 49 3.72 -20.42 -5.91
C THR A 49 4.38 -19.07 -5.62
N ALA A 50 4.19 -18.51 -4.43
CA ALA A 50 4.83 -17.27 -4.02
C ALA A 50 6.36 -17.37 -3.99
N VAL A 51 6.91 -18.50 -3.49
CA VAL A 51 8.35 -18.79 -3.55
C VAL A 51 8.83 -18.91 -5.00
N ASP A 52 8.10 -19.62 -5.84
CA ASP A 52 8.45 -19.83 -7.24
C ASP A 52 8.48 -18.50 -8.03
N ILE A 53 7.59 -17.56 -7.70
CA ILE A 53 7.59 -16.21 -8.27
C ILE A 53 8.78 -15.37 -7.72
N GLY A 54 9.31 -15.69 -6.55
CA GLY A 54 10.39 -14.95 -5.89
C GLY A 54 9.87 -13.80 -5.01
N TRP A 55 8.69 -13.95 -4.40
CA TRP A 55 8.15 -13.00 -3.43
C TRP A 55 8.76 -13.21 -2.04
N ASP A 56 8.81 -12.12 -1.25
CA ASP A 56 9.17 -12.17 0.17
C ASP A 56 7.94 -12.43 1.07
N GLY A 57 6.74 -12.30 0.49
CA GLY A 57 5.48 -12.50 1.19
C GLY A 57 4.28 -12.22 0.30
N ILE A 58 3.10 -12.14 0.91
CA ILE A 58 1.84 -11.94 0.19
C ILE A 58 0.98 -10.82 0.78
N GLU A 59 0.10 -10.25 -0.05
CA GLU A 59 -1.10 -9.54 0.39
C GLU A 59 -2.24 -10.56 0.35
N CYS A 60 -2.74 -10.96 1.56
CA CYS A 60 -3.73 -12.04 1.68
C CYS A 60 -5.16 -11.49 1.72
N PRO A 61 -6.08 -11.90 0.82
CA PRO A 61 -7.48 -11.51 0.87
C PRO A 61 -8.24 -12.21 2.00
N VAL A 62 -8.63 -11.43 3.02
CA VAL A 62 -9.51 -11.84 4.14
C VAL A 62 -10.84 -11.12 3.98
N ARG A 63 -11.67 -11.63 3.10
CA ARG A 63 -12.95 -11.02 2.70
C ARG A 63 -13.86 -12.04 2.02
N ALA A 64 -15.08 -11.64 1.67
CA ALA A 64 -15.97 -12.47 0.87
C ALA A 64 -15.28 -12.92 -0.44
N LYS A 65 -15.35 -14.20 -0.73
CA LYS A 65 -14.66 -14.86 -1.87
C LYS A 65 -13.12 -14.69 -1.86
N GLY A 66 -12.52 -14.39 -0.71
CA GLY A 66 -11.06 -14.36 -0.56
C GLY A 66 -10.49 -15.74 -0.20
N HIS A 67 -9.17 -15.82 -0.05
CA HIS A 67 -8.50 -17.03 0.46
C HIS A 67 -8.99 -17.42 1.85
N VAL A 68 -9.23 -16.41 2.71
CA VAL A 68 -9.75 -16.58 4.05
C VAL A 68 -11.08 -15.86 4.14
N LEU A 69 -12.14 -16.58 4.52
CA LEU A 69 -13.44 -15.97 4.76
C LEU A 69 -13.45 -15.32 6.15
N PRO A 70 -14.03 -14.11 6.32
CA PRO A 70 -14.11 -13.44 7.62
C PRO A 70 -14.78 -14.28 8.71
N GLU A 71 -15.78 -15.07 8.35
CA GLU A 71 -16.52 -15.97 9.27
C GLU A 71 -15.62 -17.06 9.83
N ARG A 72 -14.65 -17.52 9.05
CA ARG A 72 -13.72 -18.62 9.36
C ARG A 72 -12.30 -18.14 9.69
N VAL A 73 -12.11 -16.84 9.90
CA VAL A 73 -10.78 -16.23 10.04
C VAL A 73 -9.95 -16.85 11.18
N GLU A 74 -10.59 -17.26 12.27
CA GLU A 74 -9.89 -17.84 13.44
C GLU A 74 -9.32 -19.23 13.16
N GLU A 75 -9.91 -19.98 12.21
CA GLU A 75 -9.47 -21.30 11.78
C GLU A 75 -8.50 -21.22 10.60
N ASP A 76 -8.87 -20.46 9.59
CA ASP A 76 -8.21 -20.48 8.29
C ASP A 76 -6.99 -19.54 8.20
N LEU A 77 -7.02 -18.39 8.89
CA LEU A 77 -5.87 -17.48 8.89
C LEU A 77 -4.61 -18.09 9.51
N PRO A 78 -4.66 -18.78 10.68
CA PRO A 78 -3.50 -19.49 11.21
C PRO A 78 -2.92 -20.52 10.24
N ARG A 79 -3.75 -21.29 9.54
CA ARG A 79 -3.30 -22.26 8.53
C ARG A 79 -2.58 -21.62 7.36
N MET A 80 -3.10 -20.48 6.87
CA MET A 80 -2.40 -19.69 5.85
C MET A 80 -1.03 -19.21 6.38
N MET A 81 -0.98 -18.70 7.62
CA MET A 81 0.30 -18.25 8.22
C MET A 81 1.30 -19.39 8.40
N GLU A 82 0.85 -20.57 8.77
CA GLU A 82 1.71 -21.77 8.87
C GLU A 82 2.29 -22.16 7.51
N ALA A 83 1.47 -22.16 6.46
CA ALA A 83 1.92 -22.45 5.10
C ALA A 83 2.98 -21.44 4.63
N LEU A 84 2.77 -20.15 4.88
CA LEU A 84 3.75 -19.11 4.57
C LEU A 84 5.05 -19.29 5.35
N LYS A 85 4.94 -19.50 6.68
CA LYS A 85 6.10 -19.69 7.56
C LYS A 85 6.94 -20.89 7.16
N ALA A 86 6.31 -22.00 6.76
CA ALA A 86 7.00 -23.19 6.27
C ALA A 86 7.86 -22.94 5.03
N LYS A 87 7.59 -21.85 4.30
CA LYS A 87 8.33 -21.40 3.11
C LYS A 87 9.17 -20.12 3.35
N ASN A 88 9.34 -19.68 4.60
CA ASN A 88 10.01 -18.43 4.97
C ASN A 88 9.39 -17.17 4.31
N LEU A 89 8.08 -17.19 4.11
CA LEU A 89 7.30 -16.06 3.59
C LEU A 89 6.57 -15.33 4.72
N GLU A 90 6.28 -14.05 4.50
CA GLU A 90 5.52 -13.21 5.41
C GLU A 90 4.12 -12.90 4.85
N ASN A 91 3.14 -12.66 5.73
CA ASN A 91 1.97 -11.91 5.31
C ASN A 91 2.28 -10.42 5.46
N LEU A 92 2.34 -9.72 4.34
CA LEU A 92 2.71 -8.30 4.29
C LEU A 92 1.55 -7.38 4.65
N VAL A 93 0.36 -7.70 4.13
CA VAL A 93 -0.89 -6.96 4.34
C VAL A 93 -2.07 -7.93 4.27
N LEU A 94 -3.08 -7.79 5.12
CA LEU A 94 -4.38 -8.41 4.89
C LEU A 94 -5.25 -7.49 4.01
N ALA A 95 -5.81 -8.00 2.93
CA ALA A 95 -6.77 -7.26 2.13
C ALA A 95 -8.20 -7.56 2.63
N THR A 96 -8.81 -6.61 3.35
CA THR A 96 -10.15 -6.76 3.94
C THR A 96 -11.18 -5.87 3.26
N ASP A 97 -12.45 -6.06 3.62
CA ASP A 97 -13.55 -5.17 3.26
C ASP A 97 -14.03 -4.31 4.45
N ILE A 98 -13.27 -4.26 5.55
CA ILE A 98 -13.58 -3.51 6.77
C ILE A 98 -13.64 -2.01 6.48
N LYS A 99 -14.74 -1.35 6.88
CA LYS A 99 -14.98 0.09 6.70
C LYS A 99 -15.28 0.84 7.99
N GLY A 100 -15.44 0.11 9.10
CA GLY A 100 -15.75 0.64 10.42
C GLY A 100 -15.61 -0.41 11.50
N ALA A 101 -15.54 0.02 12.76
CA ALA A 101 -15.46 -0.87 13.91
C ALA A 101 -16.79 -1.58 14.23
N ASP A 102 -17.89 -0.97 13.80
CA ASP A 102 -19.26 -1.40 14.04
C ASP A 102 -19.76 -2.55 13.15
N GLU A 103 -18.97 -2.95 12.14
CA GLU A 103 -19.32 -4.07 11.27
C GLU A 103 -19.16 -5.41 12.01
N PRO A 104 -20.09 -6.38 11.81
CA PRO A 104 -20.23 -7.56 12.68
C PRO A 104 -18.96 -8.40 12.83
N LEU A 105 -18.12 -8.48 11.82
CA LEU A 105 -16.91 -9.32 11.82
C LEU A 105 -15.61 -8.54 12.02
N THR A 106 -15.65 -7.21 12.10
CA THR A 106 -14.44 -6.39 12.19
C THR A 106 -13.57 -6.79 13.39
N ALA A 107 -14.12 -6.79 14.60
CA ALA A 107 -13.35 -7.12 15.80
C ALA A 107 -12.80 -8.55 15.76
N LYS A 108 -13.58 -9.52 15.24
CA LYS A 108 -13.16 -10.91 15.07
C LYS A 108 -11.95 -11.01 14.13
N VAL A 109 -12.05 -10.40 12.95
CA VAL A 109 -10.97 -10.40 11.94
C VAL A 109 -9.71 -9.74 12.48
N LEU A 110 -9.83 -8.57 13.11
CA LEU A 110 -8.67 -7.82 13.61
C LEU A 110 -7.98 -8.53 14.78
N ARG A 111 -8.73 -9.16 15.72
CA ARG A 111 -8.15 -9.95 16.79
C ARG A 111 -7.47 -11.23 16.28
N ALA A 112 -8.03 -11.88 15.26
CA ALA A 112 -7.38 -13.00 14.59
C ALA A 112 -6.09 -12.57 13.87
N ALA A 113 -6.08 -11.40 13.21
CA ALA A 113 -4.90 -10.82 12.58
C ALA A 113 -3.76 -10.61 13.61
N VAL A 114 -4.06 -10.04 14.77
CA VAL A 114 -3.08 -9.86 15.87
C VAL A 114 -2.49 -11.19 16.33
N LYS A 115 -3.34 -12.19 16.59
CA LYS A 115 -2.90 -13.54 16.97
C LYS A 115 -2.00 -14.19 15.92
N ALA A 116 -2.26 -13.91 14.64
CA ALA A 116 -1.48 -14.37 13.50
C ALA A 116 -0.20 -13.55 13.25
N GLY A 117 0.11 -12.53 14.07
CA GLY A 117 1.30 -11.70 13.96
C GLY A 117 1.21 -10.61 12.88
N VAL A 118 0.05 -10.43 12.25
CA VAL A 118 -0.16 -9.39 11.23
C VAL A 118 -0.30 -8.01 11.88
N ARG A 119 0.23 -6.98 11.22
CA ARG A 119 0.19 -5.59 11.70
C ARG A 119 -0.50 -4.63 10.75
N LEU A 120 -0.52 -4.94 9.47
CA LEU A 120 -1.07 -4.09 8.43
C LEU A 120 -2.27 -4.75 7.76
N TYR A 121 -3.34 -4.01 7.58
CA TYR A 121 -4.47 -4.46 6.77
C TYR A 121 -5.02 -3.33 5.92
N ARG A 122 -5.54 -3.67 4.74
CA ARG A 122 -6.21 -2.75 3.84
C ARG A 122 -7.68 -2.64 4.21
N LEU A 123 -8.18 -1.41 4.28
CA LEU A 123 -9.59 -1.11 4.47
C LEU A 123 -10.42 -1.40 3.21
N GLY A 124 -11.72 -1.60 3.39
CA GLY A 124 -12.70 -1.67 2.31
C GLY A 124 -12.85 -0.32 1.60
N GLY A 125 -12.98 -0.35 0.28
CA GLY A 125 -13.17 0.86 -0.52
C GLY A 125 -14.53 1.54 -0.23
N LEU A 126 -14.53 2.88 -0.17
CA LEU A 126 -15.71 3.72 -0.02
C LEU A 126 -16.12 4.31 -1.36
N LYS A 127 -17.41 4.57 -1.52
CA LYS A 127 -17.97 5.22 -2.71
C LYS A 127 -18.90 6.35 -2.34
N TYR A 128 -18.86 7.42 -3.12
CA TYR A 128 -19.82 8.51 -3.02
C TYR A 128 -21.18 8.10 -3.57
N ALA A 129 -22.22 8.38 -2.81
CA ALA A 129 -23.58 8.27 -3.28
C ALA A 129 -23.93 9.48 -4.19
N PRO A 130 -24.56 9.26 -5.35
CA PRO A 130 -24.97 10.33 -6.24
C PRO A 130 -25.93 11.32 -5.54
N GLY A 131 -25.84 12.59 -5.89
CA GLY A 131 -26.75 13.63 -5.39
C GLY A 131 -26.53 14.08 -3.94
N VAL A 132 -25.56 13.51 -3.23
CA VAL A 132 -25.20 13.90 -1.87
C VAL A 132 -23.88 14.68 -1.87
N SER A 133 -23.80 15.73 -1.05
CA SER A 133 -22.60 16.57 -0.92
C SER A 133 -21.36 15.73 -0.59
N ILE A 134 -20.32 15.80 -1.41
CA ILE A 134 -19.04 15.10 -1.20
C ILE A 134 -18.40 15.45 0.15
N PRO A 135 -18.25 16.74 0.56
CA PRO A 135 -17.71 17.09 1.87
C PRO A 135 -18.51 16.49 3.03
N LYS A 136 -19.85 16.42 2.91
CA LYS A 136 -20.69 15.79 3.92
C LYS A 136 -20.40 14.30 4.04
N GLN A 137 -20.34 13.59 2.92
CA GLN A 137 -20.03 12.15 2.89
C GLN A 137 -18.64 11.87 3.43
N LEU A 138 -17.61 12.66 3.08
CA LEU A 138 -16.26 12.52 3.63
C LEU A 138 -16.24 12.70 5.15
N ALA A 139 -17.01 13.66 5.69
CA ALA A 139 -17.13 13.84 7.12
C ALA A 139 -17.78 12.63 7.81
N GLU A 140 -18.82 12.05 7.20
CA GLU A 140 -19.48 10.82 7.69
C GLU A 140 -18.54 9.61 7.64
N PHE A 141 -17.79 9.42 6.55
CA PHE A 141 -16.81 8.35 6.45
C PHE A 141 -15.69 8.50 7.48
N ARG A 142 -15.18 9.72 7.68
CA ARG A 142 -14.17 10.00 8.69
C ARG A 142 -14.68 9.71 10.10
N ALA A 143 -15.92 10.08 10.42
CA ALA A 143 -16.53 9.78 11.72
C ALA A 143 -16.54 8.27 12.01
N ARG A 144 -16.84 7.43 11.02
CA ARG A 144 -16.80 5.96 11.18
C ARG A 144 -15.40 5.41 11.42
N LEU A 145 -14.36 6.10 10.98
CA LEU A 145 -12.97 5.68 11.21
C LEU A 145 -12.46 6.02 12.62
N VAL A 146 -13.17 6.85 13.41
CA VAL A 146 -12.74 7.22 14.77
C VAL A 146 -12.68 5.99 15.68
N ASP A 147 -13.75 5.21 15.72
CA ASP A 147 -13.82 4.00 16.55
C ASP A 147 -12.87 2.91 16.01
N LEU A 148 -12.71 2.84 14.70
CA LEU A 148 -11.75 1.91 14.09
C LEU A 148 -10.31 2.29 14.43
N ALA A 149 -9.97 3.57 14.46
CA ALA A 149 -8.66 4.05 14.88
C ALA A 149 -8.38 3.71 16.36
N ALA A 150 -9.39 3.86 17.22
CA ALA A 150 -9.29 3.48 18.63
C ALA A 150 -9.06 1.97 18.80
N LEU A 151 -9.81 1.14 18.07
CA LEU A 151 -9.63 -0.31 18.06
C LEU A 151 -8.25 -0.71 17.51
N ASN A 152 -7.80 -0.07 16.45
CA ASN A 152 -6.45 -0.30 15.89
C ASN A 152 -5.35 0.05 16.90
N LYS A 153 -5.52 1.16 17.63
CA LYS A 153 -4.59 1.55 18.70
C LYS A 153 -4.53 0.51 19.81
N GLU A 154 -5.69 0.02 20.27
CA GLU A 154 -5.79 -1.06 21.28
C GLU A 154 -5.04 -2.31 20.82
N LEU A 155 -5.24 -2.69 19.55
CA LEU A 155 -4.73 -3.94 18.99
C LEU A 155 -3.31 -3.84 18.43
N GLY A 156 -2.72 -2.65 18.32
CA GLY A 156 -1.42 -2.43 17.69
C GLY A 156 -1.43 -2.70 16.19
N LEU A 157 -2.53 -2.37 15.50
CA LEU A 157 -2.73 -2.55 14.07
C LEU A 157 -2.75 -1.20 13.33
N THR A 158 -2.46 -1.25 12.05
CA THR A 158 -2.65 -0.12 11.14
C THR A 158 -3.61 -0.50 10.02
N GLY A 159 -4.75 0.18 9.94
CA GLY A 159 -5.67 0.12 8.81
C GLY A 159 -5.22 1.07 7.71
N LEU A 160 -5.06 0.58 6.48
CA LEU A 160 -4.56 1.35 5.36
C LEU A 160 -5.65 1.56 4.31
N TYR A 161 -5.97 2.83 4.00
CA TYR A 161 -6.92 3.15 2.96
C TYR A 161 -6.23 3.23 1.59
N GLN A 162 -6.70 2.43 0.60
CA GLN A 162 -6.15 2.41 -0.75
C GLN A 162 -6.79 3.49 -1.62
N ASN A 163 -5.99 4.30 -2.34
CA ASN A 163 -6.50 5.09 -3.46
C ASN A 163 -6.89 4.17 -4.63
N HIS A 164 -8.00 4.50 -5.29
CA HIS A 164 -8.57 3.65 -6.34
C HIS A 164 -9.11 4.50 -7.50
N SER A 165 -8.92 4.03 -8.73
CA SER A 165 -9.48 4.68 -9.92
C SER A 165 -10.97 4.47 -10.06
N GLY A 166 -11.63 5.43 -10.66
CA GLY A 166 -12.98 5.33 -11.17
C GLY A 166 -13.96 6.31 -10.55
N ASN A 167 -14.99 6.60 -11.31
CA ASN A 167 -16.04 7.52 -10.92
C ASN A 167 -16.71 7.10 -9.59
N GLY A 168 -16.80 8.04 -8.68
CA GLY A 168 -17.45 7.85 -7.38
C GLY A 168 -16.60 7.13 -6.32
N TYR A 169 -15.38 6.70 -6.60
CA TYR A 169 -14.51 6.18 -5.55
C TYR A 169 -13.91 7.30 -4.70
N VAL A 170 -14.00 7.15 -3.38
CA VAL A 170 -13.20 7.94 -2.45
C VAL A 170 -11.73 7.57 -2.67
N GLY A 171 -10.90 8.56 -2.90
CA GLY A 171 -9.49 8.36 -3.18
C GLY A 171 -9.15 8.18 -4.67
N ALA A 172 -10.10 8.37 -5.60
CA ALA A 172 -9.76 8.64 -6.99
C ALA A 172 -8.99 9.97 -7.06
N ALA A 173 -9.47 11.02 -6.43
CA ALA A 173 -8.67 12.20 -6.11
C ALA A 173 -7.93 11.98 -4.78
N ILE A 174 -6.60 12.00 -4.77
CA ILE A 174 -5.81 11.77 -3.53
C ILE A 174 -6.17 12.77 -2.40
N TRP A 175 -6.66 13.94 -2.74
CA TRP A 175 -7.14 14.92 -1.77
C TRP A 175 -8.27 14.39 -0.89
N ASP A 176 -9.11 13.51 -1.40
CA ASP A 176 -10.17 12.85 -0.62
C ASP A 176 -9.57 11.99 0.50
N ILE A 177 -8.50 11.23 0.16
CA ILE A 177 -7.80 10.41 1.16
C ILE A 177 -7.15 11.29 2.22
N TYR A 178 -6.48 12.36 1.79
CA TYR A 178 -5.90 13.30 2.74
C TYR A 178 -6.95 13.83 3.71
N GLU A 179 -8.08 14.32 3.21
CA GLU A 179 -9.20 14.78 4.03
C GLU A 179 -9.79 13.68 4.93
N LEU A 180 -9.81 12.44 4.45
CA LEU A 180 -10.30 11.29 5.21
C LEU A 180 -9.38 10.95 6.39
N VAL A 181 -8.05 11.02 6.21
CA VAL A 181 -7.08 10.44 7.16
C VAL A 181 -6.23 11.48 7.92
N LYS A 182 -6.26 12.76 7.57
CA LYS A 182 -5.34 13.80 8.08
C LYS A 182 -5.32 13.96 9.61
N ASP A 183 -6.45 13.69 10.27
CA ASP A 183 -6.61 13.87 11.73
C ASP A 183 -6.27 12.60 12.54
N PHE A 184 -5.95 11.48 11.88
CA PHE A 184 -5.56 10.24 12.56
C PHE A 184 -4.04 10.11 12.66
N ASP A 185 -3.56 9.42 13.70
CA ASP A 185 -2.18 8.94 13.76
C ASP A 185 -1.98 7.89 12.63
N PRO A 186 -1.00 8.08 11.73
CA PRO A 186 -0.74 7.14 10.63
C PRO A 186 -0.37 5.73 11.11
N LYS A 187 0.00 5.55 12.37
CA LYS A 187 0.19 4.24 12.99
C LYS A 187 -1.12 3.46 13.20
N HIS A 188 -2.27 4.14 13.13
CA HIS A 188 -3.57 3.51 13.33
C HIS A 188 -4.43 3.54 12.07
N ILE A 189 -4.46 4.69 11.37
CA ILE A 189 -5.12 4.84 10.07
C ILE A 189 -4.13 5.53 9.11
N GLY A 190 -3.69 4.81 8.11
CA GLY A 190 -2.72 5.28 7.11
C GLY A 190 -3.22 5.07 5.68
N VAL A 191 -2.29 5.12 4.75
CA VAL A 191 -2.53 5.03 3.31
C VAL A 191 -1.83 3.81 2.72
N HIS A 192 -2.55 3.01 1.94
CA HIS A 192 -2.01 2.03 1.02
C HIS A 192 -1.90 2.69 -0.36
N PHE A 193 -0.75 3.26 -0.66
CA PHE A 193 -0.59 4.08 -1.85
C PHE A 193 -0.42 3.22 -3.11
N ASP A 194 -1.39 3.30 -4.02
CA ASP A 194 -1.37 2.61 -5.29
C ASP A 194 -0.89 3.56 -6.39
N ILE A 195 0.35 3.37 -6.86
CA ILE A 195 0.97 4.24 -7.87
C ILE A 195 0.28 4.10 -9.24
N GLY A 196 -0.25 2.92 -9.58
CA GLY A 196 -0.99 2.72 -10.84
C GLY A 196 -2.25 3.56 -10.86
N HIS A 197 -3.07 3.48 -9.83
CA HIS A 197 -4.27 4.31 -9.68
C HIS A 197 -3.93 5.80 -9.57
N ALA A 198 -2.90 6.17 -8.80
CA ALA A 198 -2.47 7.56 -8.69
C ALA A 198 -2.03 8.13 -10.05
N THR A 199 -1.30 7.36 -10.86
CA THR A 199 -0.89 7.80 -12.21
C THR A 199 -2.11 7.94 -13.13
N ALA A 200 -3.07 7.02 -13.06
CA ALA A 200 -4.28 7.08 -13.88
C ALA A 200 -5.16 8.29 -13.54
N GLU A 201 -5.36 8.59 -12.27
CA GLU A 201 -6.29 9.64 -11.84
C GLU A 201 -5.65 11.04 -11.74
N GLN A 202 -4.35 11.11 -11.36
CA GLN A 202 -3.66 12.39 -11.18
C GLN A 202 -2.82 12.80 -12.42
N GLY A 203 -2.63 11.91 -13.40
CA GLY A 203 -1.80 12.19 -14.57
C GLY A 203 -0.42 12.69 -14.17
N LEU A 204 0.00 13.83 -14.70
CA LEU A 204 1.30 14.45 -14.41
C LEU A 204 1.44 14.92 -12.95
N SER A 205 0.35 15.02 -12.20
CA SER A 205 0.35 15.49 -10.80
C SER A 205 0.56 14.39 -9.77
N TRP A 206 0.75 13.13 -10.17
CA TRP A 206 0.97 12.02 -9.22
C TRP A 206 2.12 12.27 -8.22
N PRO A 207 3.24 12.99 -8.57
CA PRO A 207 4.29 13.26 -7.59
C PRO A 207 3.82 14.22 -6.48
N THR A 208 2.96 15.19 -6.82
CA THR A 208 2.35 16.10 -5.84
C THR A 208 1.35 15.34 -4.96
N ALA A 209 0.56 14.46 -5.55
CA ALA A 209 -0.39 13.60 -4.85
C ALA A 209 0.33 12.66 -3.85
N PHE A 210 1.46 12.06 -4.25
CA PHE A 210 2.27 11.25 -3.33
C PHE A 210 2.80 12.10 -2.16
N ARG A 211 3.42 13.26 -2.45
CA ARG A 211 3.96 14.14 -1.40
C ARG A 211 2.91 14.63 -0.40
N LEU A 212 1.64 14.76 -0.82
CA LEU A 212 0.55 15.14 0.06
C LEU A 212 0.31 14.13 1.19
N VAL A 213 0.52 12.84 0.92
CA VAL A 213 0.19 11.74 1.85
C VAL A 213 1.41 10.91 2.27
N GLN A 214 2.63 11.25 1.82
CA GLN A 214 3.83 10.40 1.96
C GLN A 214 4.15 10.02 3.40
N ASP A 215 3.89 10.89 4.38
CA ASP A 215 4.10 10.68 5.81
C ASP A 215 3.09 9.70 6.44
N ARG A 216 2.06 9.31 5.68
CA ARG A 216 0.98 8.42 6.09
C ARG A 216 0.97 7.10 5.34
N VAL A 217 1.91 6.92 4.40
CA VAL A 217 1.99 5.70 3.59
C VAL A 217 2.58 4.56 4.42
N GLY A 218 1.76 3.55 4.71
CA GLY A 218 2.17 2.35 5.43
C GLY A 218 2.52 1.17 4.52
N ALA A 219 1.97 1.12 3.31
CA ALA A 219 2.29 0.15 2.28
C ALA A 219 2.08 0.74 0.88
N VAL A 220 2.71 0.15 -0.13
CA VAL A 220 2.62 0.58 -1.53
C VAL A 220 2.08 -0.56 -2.40
N ILE A 221 1.20 -0.22 -3.33
CA ILE A 221 0.76 -1.13 -4.40
C ILE A 221 1.37 -0.69 -5.71
N VAL A 222 1.86 -1.67 -6.47
CA VAL A 222 2.39 -1.46 -7.82
C VAL A 222 1.58 -2.28 -8.81
N LYS A 223 1.07 -1.62 -9.81
CA LYS A 223 0.48 -2.16 -11.02
C LYS A 223 0.65 -1.15 -12.14
N ASP A 224 0.50 -1.55 -13.38
CA ASP A 224 0.75 -0.68 -14.53
C ASP A 224 -0.40 -0.71 -15.53
N PHE A 225 -0.52 0.35 -16.32
CA PHE A 225 -1.59 0.52 -17.30
C PHE A 225 -1.11 1.39 -18.46
N TYR A 226 -1.80 1.31 -19.59
CA TYR A 226 -1.69 2.28 -20.67
C TYR A 226 -3.08 2.85 -21.03
N TRP A 227 -3.09 4.04 -21.64
CA TRP A 227 -4.32 4.64 -22.11
C TRP A 227 -4.74 4.03 -23.45
N LYS A 228 -5.91 3.39 -23.47
CA LYS A 228 -6.56 2.99 -24.71
C LYS A 228 -7.54 4.08 -25.13
N HIS A 229 -7.31 4.65 -26.31
CA HIS A 229 -8.18 5.69 -26.88
C HIS A 229 -9.02 5.10 -28.00
N ALA A 230 -10.30 5.46 -28.02
CA ALA A 230 -11.19 5.23 -29.15
C ALA A 230 -11.73 6.58 -29.66
N PRO A 231 -11.94 6.76 -30.97
CA PRO A 231 -12.49 7.99 -31.51
C PRO A 231 -13.84 8.34 -30.86
N GLY A 232 -13.96 9.56 -30.33
CA GLY A 232 -15.18 10.04 -29.66
C GLY A 232 -15.41 9.53 -28.23
N GLU A 233 -14.55 8.63 -27.74
CA GLU A 233 -14.57 8.16 -26.35
C GLU A 233 -13.37 8.74 -25.60
N GLY A 234 -13.55 9.08 -24.34
CA GLY A 234 -12.42 9.43 -23.47
C GLY A 234 -11.45 8.24 -23.34
N GLY A 235 -10.18 8.53 -22.97
CA GLY A 235 -9.21 7.47 -22.71
C GLY A 235 -9.69 6.54 -21.59
N LYS A 236 -9.51 5.22 -21.80
CA LYS A 236 -9.76 4.18 -20.78
C LYS A 236 -8.44 3.57 -20.34
N ALA A 237 -8.19 3.56 -19.03
CA ALA A 237 -7.04 2.86 -18.48
C ALA A 237 -7.18 1.35 -18.73
N GLN A 238 -6.22 0.78 -19.46
CA GLN A 238 -6.10 -0.65 -19.72
C GLN A 238 -4.93 -1.18 -18.92
N TRP A 239 -5.21 -2.02 -17.93
CA TRP A 239 -4.19 -2.63 -17.06
C TRP A 239 -3.28 -3.55 -17.87
N CYS A 240 -1.98 -3.57 -17.54
CA CYS A 240 -0.96 -4.37 -18.21
C CYS A 240 0.12 -4.82 -17.21
N GLY A 241 1.05 -5.66 -17.66
CA GLY A 241 2.21 -6.05 -16.87
C GLY A 241 3.10 -4.85 -16.53
N ILE A 242 3.77 -4.92 -15.39
CA ILE A 242 4.64 -3.85 -14.86
C ILE A 242 5.76 -3.52 -15.86
N GLY A 243 5.96 -2.23 -16.14
CA GLY A 243 6.95 -1.72 -17.09
C GLY A 243 6.47 -1.70 -18.54
N LYS A 244 5.22 -2.12 -18.81
CA LYS A 244 4.61 -2.07 -20.15
C LYS A 244 3.63 -0.89 -20.31
N GLY A 245 3.53 -0.02 -19.30
CA GLY A 245 2.55 1.03 -19.25
C GLY A 245 3.11 2.42 -18.93
N SER A 246 2.33 3.19 -18.20
CA SER A 246 2.53 4.62 -17.94
C SER A 246 3.11 4.93 -16.57
N VAL A 247 3.25 3.95 -15.69
CA VAL A 247 3.81 4.15 -14.35
C VAL A 247 5.29 4.48 -14.44
N ASN A 248 5.69 5.62 -13.86
CA ASN A 248 7.05 6.09 -13.94
C ASN A 248 7.91 5.49 -12.79
N PRO A 249 8.99 4.74 -13.09
CA PRO A 249 9.87 4.17 -12.06
C PRO A 249 10.54 5.21 -11.14
N LYS A 250 10.63 6.49 -11.53
CA LYS A 250 11.08 7.58 -10.66
C LYS A 250 10.22 7.75 -9.39
N PHE A 251 9.06 7.11 -9.34
CA PHE A 251 8.28 7.02 -8.10
C PHE A 251 9.12 6.44 -6.95
N PHE A 252 9.96 5.46 -7.22
CA PHE A 252 10.78 4.82 -6.19
C PHE A 252 11.90 5.71 -5.65
N ASP A 253 12.32 6.75 -6.40
CA ASP A 253 13.23 7.77 -5.89
C ASP A 253 12.54 8.65 -4.85
N LEU A 254 11.30 9.07 -5.14
CA LEU A 254 10.48 9.81 -4.16
C LEU A 254 10.14 8.95 -2.94
N LEU A 255 9.85 7.66 -3.15
CA LEU A 255 9.56 6.72 -2.07
C LEU A 255 10.78 6.53 -1.14
N ARG A 256 12.00 6.44 -1.70
CA ARG A 256 13.25 6.41 -0.92
C ARG A 256 13.44 7.70 -0.13
N ALA A 257 13.29 8.84 -0.80
CA ALA A 257 13.46 10.15 -0.20
C ALA A 257 12.47 10.43 0.93
N SER A 258 11.25 9.83 0.88
CA SER A 258 10.25 9.95 1.95
C SER A 258 10.61 9.17 3.23
N GLY A 259 11.64 8.33 3.20
CA GLY A 259 11.99 7.48 4.33
C GLY A 259 11.06 6.27 4.52
N PHE A 260 10.22 5.94 3.53
CA PHE A 260 9.31 4.79 3.58
C PHE A 260 10.04 3.48 3.89
N ARG A 261 9.44 2.64 4.76
CA ARG A 261 9.98 1.34 5.21
C ARG A 261 8.97 0.20 5.13
N GLY A 262 7.74 0.49 4.69
CA GLY A 262 6.68 -0.50 4.58
C GLY A 262 6.88 -1.50 3.43
N PRO A 263 5.99 -2.49 3.30
CA PRO A 263 6.01 -3.44 2.21
C PRO A 263 5.48 -2.85 0.90
N ILE A 264 5.89 -3.50 -0.20
CA ILE A 264 5.41 -3.22 -1.55
C ILE A 264 4.70 -4.47 -2.06
N THR A 265 3.46 -4.33 -2.54
CA THR A 265 2.70 -5.43 -3.13
C THR A 265 2.36 -5.16 -4.60
N MET A 266 2.32 -6.21 -5.40
CA MET A 266 1.89 -6.15 -6.79
C MET A 266 0.44 -6.58 -6.91
N GLN A 267 -0.35 -5.89 -7.75
CA GLN A 267 -1.71 -6.29 -8.09
C GLN A 267 -1.84 -6.57 -9.58
N PHE A 268 -2.47 -7.69 -9.91
CA PHE A 268 -2.60 -8.21 -11.26
C PHE A 268 -4.05 -8.03 -11.74
N GLU A 269 -4.35 -6.91 -12.37
CA GLU A 269 -5.69 -6.56 -12.85
C GLU A 269 -5.82 -6.64 -14.37
N TYR A 270 -4.78 -7.12 -15.04
CA TYR A 270 -4.79 -7.39 -16.47
C TYR A 270 -5.07 -8.88 -16.77
N PRO A 271 -5.55 -9.23 -17.97
CA PRO A 271 -5.67 -10.62 -18.39
C PRO A 271 -4.28 -11.26 -18.42
N LEU A 272 -4.01 -12.15 -17.46
CA LEU A 272 -2.78 -12.93 -17.48
C LEU A 272 -2.81 -13.90 -18.65
N GLU A 273 -1.72 -13.94 -19.42
CA GLU A 273 -1.59 -14.83 -20.57
C GLU A 273 -1.86 -16.28 -20.17
N GLY A 274 -2.59 -17.04 -21.02
CA GLY A 274 -2.95 -18.42 -20.73
C GLY A 274 -4.30 -18.61 -20.00
N GLY A 275 -5.06 -17.56 -19.72
CA GLY A 275 -6.40 -17.66 -19.11
C GLY A 275 -6.36 -18.32 -17.74
N ASN A 276 -6.85 -19.57 -17.62
CA ASN A 276 -6.84 -20.35 -16.37
C ASN A 276 -5.56 -21.18 -16.17
N ASP A 277 -4.63 -21.18 -17.11
CA ASP A 277 -3.36 -21.88 -16.97
C ASP A 277 -2.50 -21.24 -15.86
N LEU A 278 -2.28 -21.99 -14.78
CA LEU A 278 -1.53 -21.53 -13.62
C LEU A 278 -0.06 -21.25 -13.98
N GLU A 279 0.56 -22.06 -14.84
CA GLU A 279 1.96 -21.84 -15.22
C GLU A 279 2.13 -20.54 -16.03
N ALA A 280 1.19 -20.24 -16.92
CA ALA A 280 1.21 -19.00 -17.67
C ALA A 280 1.03 -17.77 -16.74
N LYS A 281 0.12 -17.86 -15.74
CA LYS A 281 -0.04 -16.85 -14.70
C LYS A 281 1.26 -16.65 -13.90
N ILE A 282 1.90 -17.74 -13.49
CA ILE A 282 3.17 -17.70 -12.76
C ILE A 282 4.26 -17.03 -13.60
N ARG A 283 4.38 -17.38 -14.89
CA ARG A 283 5.36 -16.73 -15.79
C ARG A 283 5.15 -15.22 -15.87
N ALA A 284 3.91 -14.75 -16.02
CA ALA A 284 3.58 -13.33 -16.07
C ALA A 284 3.92 -12.63 -14.74
N MET A 285 3.59 -13.23 -13.60
CA MET A 285 3.90 -12.69 -12.27
C MET A 285 5.41 -12.67 -11.98
N LYS A 286 6.18 -13.66 -12.45
CA LYS A 286 7.65 -13.66 -12.39
C LYS A 286 8.24 -12.50 -13.17
N GLU A 287 7.72 -12.23 -14.36
CA GLU A 287 8.19 -11.11 -15.17
C GLU A 287 7.90 -9.78 -14.49
N ASP A 288 6.70 -9.57 -13.95
CA ASP A 288 6.35 -8.36 -13.20
C ASP A 288 7.26 -8.19 -11.97
N ASN A 289 7.49 -9.26 -11.20
CA ASN A 289 8.41 -9.24 -10.06
C ASN A 289 9.84 -8.88 -10.47
N ARG A 290 10.33 -9.44 -11.58
CA ARG A 290 11.65 -9.15 -12.13
C ARG A 290 11.80 -7.67 -12.49
N VAL A 291 10.81 -7.11 -13.17
CA VAL A 291 10.80 -5.69 -13.58
C VAL A 291 10.75 -4.79 -12.35
N LEU A 292 9.83 -5.04 -11.41
CA LEU A 292 9.71 -4.26 -10.18
C LEU A 292 11.02 -4.28 -9.38
N ARG A 293 11.60 -5.45 -9.15
CA ARG A 293 12.89 -5.55 -8.43
C ARG A 293 14.03 -4.83 -9.17
N GLY A 294 13.97 -4.74 -10.50
CA GLY A 294 14.86 -3.90 -11.29
C GLY A 294 14.70 -2.41 -11.02
N TRP A 295 13.47 -1.93 -10.81
CA TRP A 295 13.18 -0.54 -10.44
C TRP A 295 13.63 -0.21 -9.00
N LEU A 296 13.53 -1.17 -8.09
CA LEU A 296 13.91 -0.99 -6.69
C LEU A 296 15.43 -0.94 -6.47
N LYS A 297 16.25 -1.42 -7.41
CA LYS A 297 17.72 -1.43 -7.31
C LYS A 297 18.38 -0.13 -7.78
N LYS A 298 17.66 0.71 -8.51
CA LYS A 298 18.13 1.99 -9.04
C LYS A 298 17.97 3.10 -8.01
#